data_c7e594d2657b2b8c822ca70f74a8a758
#
_entry.id   c7e594d2657b2b8c822ca70f74a8a758
#
_cell.length_a   1.000
_cell.length_b   1.000
_cell.length_c   1.000
_cell.angle_alpha   90.00
_cell.angle_beta   90.00
_cell.angle_gamma   90.00
#
_symmetry.space_group_name_H-M   'P 1'
#
loop_
_entity.id
_entity.type
_entity.pdbx_description
1 polymer ?
#
loop_
_entity_poly.entity_id
_entity_poly.type
_entity_poly.pdbx_seq_one_letter_code
_entity_poly.pdbx_strand_id
1 'polypeptide(L)'
;MLNTYRQPSSGPSVLFYVLGAVVIVGGIALAVGEFVGTILRVNEWLTRVTVPGMADIELIEPGKYTIYYEHRSVVDEKPYSSSGGNPGALDYRLTNKATGAEVALSVPSSSENYSFGSRSGSAVLVFTIAEAGTYTFAAAYREGQAGPEMVLAIGKGVLKRLFAAVLSLMAVAGGGVIVGVVIIVVTALKRGKAQRAT
;
A
#
# COMPACT_ATOMS: atom_id res chain seq x y z
N MET A 1 -5.32 24.25 70.49
CA MET A 1 -6.16 23.75 69.38
C MET A 1 -5.49 24.11 68.07
N LEU A 2 -4.79 23.14 67.46
CA LEU A 2 -4.11 23.35 66.16
C LEU A 2 -5.12 23.17 65.05
N ASN A 3 -5.46 24.28 64.39
CA ASN A 3 -6.38 24.29 63.25
C ASN A 3 -5.59 23.78 62.03
N THR A 4 -5.75 22.49 61.70
CA THR A 4 -5.10 21.86 60.53
C THR A 4 -5.84 22.34 59.28
N TYR A 5 -5.34 23.37 58.64
CA TYR A 5 -5.80 23.80 57.34
C TYR A 5 -5.56 22.67 56.33
N ARG A 6 -6.60 21.93 55.97
CA ARG A 6 -6.59 20.98 54.87
C ARG A 6 -6.51 21.77 53.57
N GLN A 7 -5.37 21.76 52.90
CA GLN A 7 -5.29 22.31 51.56
C GLN A 7 -6.26 21.56 50.63
N PRO A 8 -7.09 22.28 49.87
CA PRO A 8 -7.95 21.64 48.87
C PRO A 8 -7.10 20.89 47.85
N SER A 9 -7.34 19.58 47.72
CA SER A 9 -6.68 18.75 46.70
C SER A 9 -7.13 19.23 45.30
N SER A 10 -6.28 19.98 44.62
CA SER A 10 -6.54 20.39 43.23
C SER A 10 -6.57 19.15 42.34
N GLY A 11 -7.73 18.79 41.85
CA GLY A 11 -7.87 17.72 40.85
C GLY A 11 -7.12 18.06 39.55
N PRO A 12 -6.84 17.05 38.69
CA PRO A 12 -6.11 17.27 37.45
C PRO A 12 -6.76 18.35 36.59
N SER A 13 -5.92 19.15 35.91
CA SER A 13 -6.37 20.25 35.07
C SER A 13 -7.27 19.77 33.91
N VAL A 14 -8.20 20.64 33.48
CA VAL A 14 -9.03 20.42 32.26
C VAL A 14 -8.16 20.24 31.02
N LEU A 15 -6.93 20.76 31.01
CA LEU A 15 -5.96 20.61 29.93
C LEU A 15 -5.68 19.15 29.56
N PHE A 16 -5.79 18.20 30.51
CA PHE A 16 -5.61 16.78 30.19
C PHE A 16 -6.70 16.18 29.30
N TYR A 17 -7.93 16.72 29.35
CA TYR A 17 -8.97 16.34 28.38
C TYR A 17 -8.64 16.84 26.98
N VAL A 18 -8.15 18.09 26.90
CA VAL A 18 -7.70 18.67 25.63
C VAL A 18 -6.50 17.85 25.09
N LEU A 19 -5.54 17.50 25.94
CA LEU A 19 -4.40 16.67 25.57
C LEU A 19 -4.86 15.31 25.04
N GLY A 20 -5.78 14.63 25.72
CA GLY A 20 -6.35 13.36 25.26
C GLY A 20 -7.03 13.47 23.89
N ALA A 21 -7.81 14.54 23.68
CA ALA A 21 -8.46 14.82 22.40
C ALA A 21 -7.43 15.10 21.29
N VAL A 22 -6.39 15.89 21.59
CA VAL A 22 -5.29 16.18 20.64
C VAL A 22 -4.54 14.92 20.24
N VAL A 23 -4.28 14.01 21.19
CA VAL A 23 -3.62 12.72 20.92
C VAL A 23 -4.48 11.85 20.00
N ILE A 24 -5.79 11.80 20.21
CA ILE A 24 -6.72 11.05 19.33
C ILE A 24 -6.70 11.64 17.91
N VAL A 25 -6.98 12.92 17.79
CA VAL A 25 -7.10 13.59 16.48
C VAL A 25 -5.76 13.57 15.76
N GLY A 26 -4.66 13.84 16.46
CA GLY A 26 -3.31 13.82 15.93
C GLY A 26 -2.91 12.43 15.44
N GLY A 27 -3.20 11.38 16.22
CA GLY A 27 -2.94 9.98 15.83
C GLY A 27 -3.69 9.58 14.58
N ILE A 28 -4.98 9.94 14.48
CA ILE A 28 -5.78 9.67 13.27
C ILE A 28 -5.23 10.46 12.06
N ALA A 29 -4.93 11.75 12.23
CA ALA A 29 -4.42 12.59 11.15
C ALA A 29 -3.08 12.08 10.61
N LEU A 30 -2.15 11.67 11.48
CA LEU A 30 -0.88 11.07 11.10
C LEU A 30 -1.08 9.75 10.34
N ALA A 31 -1.93 8.86 10.86
CA ALA A 31 -2.22 7.57 10.24
C ALA A 31 -2.81 7.73 8.84
N VAL A 32 -3.76 8.65 8.67
CA VAL A 32 -4.36 8.96 7.36
C VAL A 32 -3.34 9.57 6.42
N GLY A 33 -2.50 10.50 6.90
CA GLY A 33 -1.45 11.13 6.09
C GLY A 33 -0.43 10.12 5.56
N GLU A 34 0.06 9.19 6.40
CA GLU A 34 0.95 8.11 6.00
C GLU A 34 0.30 7.15 5.00
N PHE A 35 -0.97 6.78 5.24
CA PHE A 35 -1.71 5.90 4.36
C PHE A 35 -1.92 6.53 2.97
N VAL A 36 -2.38 7.78 2.90
CA VAL A 36 -2.54 8.52 1.65
C VAL A 36 -1.21 8.64 0.92
N GLY A 37 -0.13 9.00 1.62
CA GLY A 37 1.22 9.06 1.03
C GLY A 37 1.68 7.72 0.46
N THR A 38 1.31 6.60 1.09
CA THR A 38 1.59 5.26 0.59
C THR A 38 0.80 4.95 -0.68
N ILE A 39 -0.50 5.26 -0.70
CA ILE A 39 -1.36 5.05 -1.87
C ILE A 39 -0.89 5.87 -3.08
N LEU A 40 -0.49 7.11 -2.88
CA LEU A 40 0.01 7.96 -3.96
C LEU A 40 1.29 7.41 -4.60
N ARG A 41 2.11 6.69 -3.84
CA ARG A 41 3.34 6.02 -4.32
C ARG A 41 3.11 4.64 -4.95
N VAL A 42 1.92 4.07 -4.91
CA VAL A 42 1.64 2.76 -5.54
C VAL A 42 2.03 2.74 -7.02
N ASN A 43 1.89 3.86 -7.71
CA ASN A 43 2.28 3.99 -9.11
C ASN A 43 3.78 3.80 -9.36
N GLU A 44 4.62 4.13 -8.37
CA GLU A 44 6.08 4.00 -8.44
C GLU A 44 6.54 2.54 -8.24
N TRP A 45 5.67 1.67 -7.69
CA TRP A 45 5.98 0.25 -7.46
C TRP A 45 5.71 -0.64 -8.67
N LEU A 46 5.10 -0.07 -9.71
CA LEU A 46 4.66 -0.78 -10.89
C LEU A 46 5.31 -0.16 -12.14
N THR A 47 6.14 -0.93 -12.80
CA THR A 47 6.63 -0.58 -14.14
C THR A 47 5.62 -1.05 -15.16
N ARG A 48 5.15 -0.14 -16.02
CA ARG A 48 4.15 -0.43 -17.04
C ARG A 48 4.77 -0.62 -18.41
N VAL A 49 4.29 -1.63 -19.08
CA VAL A 49 4.72 -1.96 -20.46
C VAL A 49 3.48 -2.15 -21.31
N THR A 50 3.46 -1.47 -22.46
CA THR A 50 2.41 -1.70 -23.48
C THR A 50 2.79 -2.89 -24.35
N VAL A 51 1.86 -3.81 -24.53
CA VAL A 51 2.06 -5.03 -25.33
C VAL A 51 0.96 -5.16 -26.38
N PRO A 52 1.23 -5.77 -27.55
CA PRO A 52 2.49 -6.40 -27.96
C PRO A 52 3.63 -5.38 -28.12
N GLY A 53 4.84 -5.79 -27.76
CA GLY A 53 6.02 -4.94 -27.82
C GLY A 53 7.17 -5.45 -26.96
N MET A 54 8.22 -4.66 -26.89
CA MET A 54 9.40 -4.94 -26.10
C MET A 54 9.80 -3.67 -25.33
N ALA A 55 10.19 -3.83 -24.07
CA ALA A 55 10.69 -2.75 -23.22
C ALA A 55 11.78 -3.25 -22.27
N ASP A 56 12.74 -2.39 -22.01
CA ASP A 56 13.69 -2.62 -20.92
C ASP A 56 13.06 -2.16 -19.60
N ILE A 57 13.11 -3.03 -18.61
CA ILE A 57 12.60 -2.79 -17.26
C ILE A 57 13.72 -2.90 -16.25
N GLU A 58 13.76 -1.99 -15.29
CA GLU A 58 14.71 -2.03 -14.20
C GLU A 58 14.09 -2.74 -13.00
N LEU A 59 14.69 -3.84 -12.56
CA LEU A 59 14.28 -4.62 -11.42
C LEU A 59 15.31 -4.42 -10.31
N ILE A 60 14.98 -3.53 -9.36
CA ILE A 60 15.92 -2.98 -8.37
C ILE A 60 16.25 -3.94 -7.20
N GLU A 61 15.49 -5.01 -7.04
CA GLU A 61 15.66 -5.96 -5.93
C GLU A 61 15.49 -7.41 -6.39
N PRO A 62 16.34 -8.34 -5.93
CA PRO A 62 16.09 -9.77 -6.14
C PRO A 62 14.76 -10.22 -5.52
N GLY A 63 14.16 -11.27 -6.06
CA GLY A 63 12.96 -11.91 -5.50
C GLY A 63 11.82 -12.07 -6.48
N LYS A 64 10.63 -12.38 -5.94
CA LYS A 64 9.43 -12.69 -6.72
C LYS A 64 8.73 -11.41 -7.16
N TYR A 65 8.43 -11.34 -8.44
CA TYR A 65 7.66 -10.30 -9.12
C TYR A 65 6.37 -10.88 -9.67
N THR A 66 5.35 -10.01 -9.79
CA THR A 66 4.06 -10.33 -10.40
C THR A 66 3.81 -9.43 -11.58
N ILE A 67 3.34 -9.99 -12.67
CA ILE A 67 2.87 -9.27 -13.86
C ILE A 67 1.35 -9.24 -13.78
N TYR A 68 0.81 -8.03 -13.77
CA TYR A 68 -0.63 -7.77 -13.75
C TYR A 68 -1.09 -7.30 -15.13
N TYR A 69 -2.20 -7.81 -15.60
CA TYR A 69 -2.93 -7.24 -16.72
C TYR A 69 -3.84 -6.12 -16.21
N GLU A 70 -3.58 -4.89 -16.61
CA GLU A 70 -4.41 -3.74 -16.26
C GLU A 70 -5.61 -3.64 -17.21
N HIS A 71 -6.79 -4.01 -16.74
CA HIS A 71 -8.04 -3.86 -17.50
C HIS A 71 -8.43 -2.39 -17.67
N ARG A 72 -7.99 -1.54 -16.75
CA ARG A 72 -8.13 -0.11 -16.76
C ARG A 72 -6.81 0.51 -16.35
N SER A 73 -6.24 1.32 -17.22
CA SER A 73 -4.93 1.94 -17.01
C SER A 73 -4.87 3.33 -17.64
N VAL A 74 -3.93 4.15 -17.18
CA VAL A 74 -3.54 5.40 -17.85
C VAL A 74 -2.02 5.36 -17.99
N VAL A 75 -1.54 5.34 -19.23
CA VAL A 75 -0.11 5.38 -19.59
C VAL A 75 0.09 6.57 -20.52
N ASP A 76 1.05 7.43 -20.22
CA ASP A 76 1.36 8.64 -20.99
C ASP A 76 0.11 9.49 -21.30
N GLU A 77 -0.72 9.72 -20.26
CA GLU A 77 -1.99 10.46 -20.31
C GLU A 77 -3.08 9.81 -21.20
N LYS A 78 -2.79 8.69 -21.82
CA LYS A 78 -3.73 7.94 -22.66
C LYS A 78 -4.49 6.92 -21.81
N PRO A 79 -5.82 6.98 -21.75
CA PRO A 79 -6.61 5.97 -21.06
C PRO A 79 -6.68 4.68 -21.88
N TYR A 80 -6.28 3.57 -21.27
CA TYR A 80 -6.47 2.23 -21.79
C TYR A 80 -7.63 1.58 -21.05
N SER A 81 -8.65 1.19 -21.81
CA SER A 81 -9.77 0.41 -21.31
C SER A 81 -9.92 -0.79 -22.23
N SER A 82 -9.30 -1.90 -21.85
CA SER A 82 -9.34 -3.11 -22.66
C SER A 82 -10.32 -4.11 -22.10
N SER A 83 -11.58 -3.97 -22.47
CA SER A 83 -12.62 -4.99 -22.24
C SER A 83 -12.46 -6.25 -23.13
N GLY A 84 -11.51 -6.26 -24.04
CA GLY A 84 -11.33 -7.34 -25.01
C GLY A 84 -9.91 -7.94 -25.10
N GLY A 85 -8.98 -7.49 -24.25
CA GLY A 85 -7.61 -8.04 -24.26
C GLY A 85 -7.57 -9.43 -23.62
N ASN A 86 -6.92 -10.37 -24.30
CA ASN A 86 -6.67 -11.70 -23.78
C ASN A 86 -5.17 -11.89 -23.53
N PRO A 87 -4.68 -11.68 -22.29
CA PRO A 87 -3.27 -11.89 -21.99
C PRO A 87 -2.82 -13.33 -22.22
N GLY A 88 -3.73 -14.30 -22.18
CA GLY A 88 -3.43 -15.69 -22.50
C GLY A 88 -3.12 -15.95 -23.98
N ALA A 89 -3.38 -14.99 -24.88
CA ALA A 89 -3.06 -15.09 -26.31
C ALA A 89 -1.63 -14.60 -26.63
N LEU A 90 -0.89 -14.09 -25.67
CA LEU A 90 0.47 -13.60 -25.83
C LEU A 90 1.50 -14.67 -25.43
N ASP A 91 2.62 -14.68 -26.13
CA ASP A 91 3.85 -15.31 -25.70
C ASP A 91 4.72 -14.27 -25.03
N TYR A 92 5.31 -14.63 -23.91
CA TYR A 92 6.06 -13.74 -23.05
C TYR A 92 7.51 -14.21 -22.94
N ARG A 93 8.42 -13.26 -22.94
CA ARG A 93 9.83 -13.51 -22.70
C ARG A 93 10.41 -12.45 -21.77
N LEU A 94 11.19 -12.88 -20.80
CA LEU A 94 11.97 -12.01 -19.92
C LEU A 94 13.42 -12.45 -19.94
N THR A 95 14.32 -11.56 -20.32
CA THR A 95 15.74 -11.87 -20.49
C THR A 95 16.57 -10.87 -19.69
N ASN A 96 17.53 -11.36 -18.91
CA ASN A 96 18.52 -10.49 -18.27
C ASN A 96 19.39 -9.84 -19.34
N LYS A 97 19.41 -8.52 -19.41
CA LYS A 97 20.09 -7.76 -20.46
C LYS A 97 21.61 -7.91 -20.38
N ALA A 98 22.18 -8.08 -19.21
CA ALA A 98 23.61 -8.21 -19.01
C ALA A 98 24.14 -9.59 -19.36
N THR A 99 23.40 -10.66 -19.03
CA THR A 99 23.86 -12.06 -19.18
C THR A 99 23.23 -12.78 -20.36
N GLY A 100 22.13 -12.26 -20.92
CA GLY A 100 21.32 -12.94 -21.93
C GLY A 100 20.50 -14.13 -21.37
N ALA A 101 20.54 -14.36 -20.08
CA ALA A 101 19.81 -15.47 -19.46
C ALA A 101 18.30 -15.22 -19.47
N GLU A 102 17.54 -16.23 -19.90
CA GLU A 102 16.08 -16.17 -19.88
C GLU A 102 15.54 -16.50 -18.48
N VAL A 103 14.55 -15.74 -18.03
CA VAL A 103 13.88 -15.93 -16.75
C VAL A 103 12.55 -16.65 -16.96
N ALA A 104 12.36 -17.76 -16.25
CA ALA A 104 11.14 -18.56 -16.34
C ALA A 104 9.93 -17.77 -15.79
N LEU A 105 8.88 -17.70 -16.59
CA LEU A 105 7.59 -17.14 -16.24
C LEU A 105 6.62 -18.29 -15.92
N SER A 106 5.79 -18.09 -14.90
CA SER A 106 4.80 -19.08 -14.48
C SER A 106 3.46 -18.44 -14.13
N VAL A 107 2.38 -19.22 -14.20
CA VAL A 107 1.05 -18.76 -13.78
C VAL A 107 1.03 -18.63 -12.25
N PRO A 108 0.44 -17.57 -11.69
CA PRO A 108 0.32 -17.43 -10.24
C PRO A 108 -0.54 -18.54 -9.64
N SER A 109 -0.14 -19.05 -8.47
CA SER A 109 -0.88 -20.08 -7.73
C SER A 109 -2.16 -19.58 -7.07
N SER A 110 -2.33 -18.25 -6.97
CA SER A 110 -3.50 -17.57 -6.39
C SER A 110 -3.88 -16.38 -7.26
N SER A 111 -5.18 -16.08 -7.31
CA SER A 111 -5.67 -14.88 -7.98
C SER A 111 -5.36 -13.65 -7.14
N GLU A 112 -4.53 -12.76 -7.65
CA GLU A 112 -4.24 -11.46 -7.05
C GLU A 112 -4.84 -10.38 -7.95
N ASN A 113 -5.72 -9.57 -7.37
CA ASN A 113 -6.34 -8.44 -8.07
C ASN A 113 -6.11 -7.17 -7.28
N TYR A 114 -5.97 -6.06 -7.96
CA TYR A 114 -5.96 -4.75 -7.34
C TYR A 114 -6.86 -3.76 -8.06
N SER A 115 -7.34 -2.77 -7.30
CA SER A 115 -8.10 -1.64 -7.85
C SER A 115 -7.75 -0.38 -7.06
N PHE A 116 -7.19 0.62 -7.74
CA PHE A 116 -6.81 1.90 -7.15
C PHE A 116 -7.15 3.04 -8.09
N GLY A 117 -8.05 3.91 -7.65
CA GLY A 117 -8.51 5.05 -8.45
C GLY A 117 -9.08 4.58 -9.79
N SER A 118 -8.48 5.08 -10.87
CA SER A 118 -8.89 4.72 -12.25
C SER A 118 -8.22 3.46 -12.80
N ARG A 119 -7.46 2.72 -11.97
CA ARG A 119 -6.67 1.55 -12.41
C ARG A 119 -7.11 0.29 -11.71
N SER A 120 -7.18 -0.79 -12.48
CA SER A 120 -7.47 -2.12 -11.97
C SER A 120 -6.73 -3.17 -12.78
N GLY A 121 -6.19 -4.17 -12.09
CA GLY A 121 -5.40 -5.22 -12.71
C GLY A 121 -5.55 -6.56 -12.01
N SER A 122 -5.33 -7.62 -12.78
CA SER A 122 -5.31 -9.00 -12.33
C SER A 122 -3.96 -9.64 -12.61
N ALA A 123 -3.43 -10.39 -11.66
CA ALA A 123 -2.18 -11.13 -11.84
C ALA A 123 -2.33 -12.18 -12.94
N VAL A 124 -1.42 -12.18 -13.91
CA VAL A 124 -1.42 -13.13 -15.04
C VAL A 124 -0.19 -14.00 -15.04
N LEU A 125 0.96 -13.48 -14.61
CA LEU A 125 2.22 -14.22 -14.54
C LEU A 125 3.02 -13.82 -13.30
N VAL A 126 3.89 -14.71 -12.87
CA VAL A 126 4.88 -14.47 -11.82
C VAL A 126 6.25 -14.99 -12.27
N PHE A 127 7.30 -14.34 -11.77
CA PHE A 127 8.68 -14.76 -11.99
C PHE A 127 9.55 -14.40 -10.80
N THR A 128 10.74 -14.99 -10.75
CA THR A 128 11.71 -14.71 -9.69
C THR A 128 13.05 -14.39 -10.32
N ILE A 129 13.67 -13.29 -9.91
CA ILE A 129 15.03 -12.92 -10.30
C ILE A 129 15.99 -13.14 -9.11
N ALA A 130 17.19 -13.60 -9.42
CA ALA A 130 18.25 -13.78 -8.44
C ALA A 130 19.03 -12.49 -8.18
N GLU A 131 19.14 -11.61 -9.16
CA GLU A 131 19.94 -10.40 -9.13
C GLU A 131 19.16 -9.20 -9.63
N ALA A 132 19.40 -8.04 -9.02
CA ALA A 132 18.90 -6.76 -9.51
C ALA A 132 19.57 -6.41 -10.83
N GLY A 133 18.87 -5.67 -11.70
CA GLY A 133 19.43 -5.24 -12.98
C GLY A 133 18.37 -4.86 -14.00
N THR A 134 18.84 -4.62 -15.22
CA THR A 134 17.98 -4.35 -16.37
C THR A 134 17.61 -5.66 -17.05
N TYR A 135 16.32 -5.83 -17.30
CA TYR A 135 15.76 -6.97 -18.00
C TYR A 135 14.98 -6.50 -19.22
N THR A 136 15.10 -7.21 -20.31
CA THR A 136 14.29 -6.97 -21.51
C THR A 136 13.03 -7.84 -21.41
N PHE A 137 11.88 -7.19 -21.30
CA PHE A 137 10.57 -7.85 -21.33
C PHE A 137 9.99 -7.72 -22.74
N ALA A 138 9.55 -8.83 -23.32
CA ALA A 138 8.92 -8.89 -24.62
C ALA A 138 7.61 -9.67 -24.54
N ALA A 139 6.59 -9.22 -25.25
CA ALA A 139 5.35 -9.96 -25.42
C ALA A 139 4.82 -9.75 -26.84
N ALA A 140 4.40 -10.83 -27.48
CA ALA A 140 3.84 -10.82 -28.81
C ALA A 140 2.65 -11.77 -28.91
N TYR A 141 1.69 -11.47 -29.75
CA TYR A 141 0.62 -12.42 -30.06
C TYR A 141 1.18 -13.68 -30.70
N ARG A 142 0.64 -14.83 -30.31
CA ARG A 142 0.99 -16.11 -30.93
C ARG A 142 0.71 -16.07 -32.41
N GLU A 143 1.43 -16.88 -33.16
CA GLU A 143 1.25 -16.99 -34.60
C GLU A 143 -0.21 -17.22 -34.98
N GLY A 144 -0.73 -16.47 -35.91
CA GLY A 144 -2.14 -16.51 -36.34
C GLY A 144 -3.13 -15.82 -35.38
N GLN A 145 -2.66 -15.19 -34.32
CA GLN A 145 -3.50 -14.40 -33.39
C GLN A 145 -3.19 -12.91 -33.50
N ALA A 146 -4.21 -12.09 -33.30
CA ALA A 146 -4.11 -10.66 -33.20
C ALA A 146 -5.07 -10.14 -32.13
N GLY A 147 -4.79 -8.96 -31.59
CA GLY A 147 -5.65 -8.34 -30.59
C GLY A 147 -5.23 -6.90 -30.29
N PRO A 148 -5.94 -6.25 -29.38
CA PRO A 148 -5.67 -4.86 -29.01
C PRO A 148 -4.35 -4.73 -28.24
N GLU A 149 -3.83 -3.50 -28.21
CA GLU A 149 -2.80 -3.14 -27.25
C GLU A 149 -3.32 -3.29 -25.83
N MET A 150 -2.49 -3.83 -24.95
CA MET A 150 -2.77 -4.04 -23.54
C MET A 150 -1.66 -3.44 -22.67
N VAL A 151 -2.01 -3.07 -21.45
CA VAL A 151 -1.03 -2.62 -20.48
C VAL A 151 -0.77 -3.73 -19.47
N LEU A 152 0.49 -4.06 -19.31
CA LEU A 152 0.98 -4.94 -18.26
C LEU A 152 1.74 -4.12 -17.23
N ALA A 153 1.45 -4.37 -15.95
CA ALA A 153 2.13 -3.73 -14.83
C ALA A 153 2.97 -4.78 -14.08
N ILE A 154 4.26 -4.52 -13.94
CA ILE A 154 5.23 -5.42 -13.34
C ILE A 154 5.64 -4.85 -12.00
N GLY A 155 5.46 -5.59 -10.92
CA GLY A 155 5.80 -5.12 -9.58
C GLY A 155 6.13 -6.22 -8.60
N LYS A 156 6.86 -5.83 -7.53
CA LYS A 156 7.27 -6.73 -6.46
C LYS A 156 6.46 -6.47 -5.20
N GLY A 157 5.71 -7.48 -4.74
CA GLY A 157 5.05 -7.47 -3.44
C GLY A 157 4.04 -6.34 -3.22
N VAL A 158 3.37 -5.87 -4.27
CA VAL A 158 2.40 -4.76 -4.22
C VAL A 158 1.32 -5.03 -3.16
N LEU A 159 0.71 -6.21 -3.19
CA LEU A 159 -0.32 -6.59 -2.23
C LEU A 159 0.22 -6.64 -0.79
N LYS A 160 1.45 -7.16 -0.59
CA LYS A 160 2.09 -7.20 0.73
C LYS A 160 2.35 -5.79 1.28
N ARG A 161 2.81 -4.86 0.44
CA ARG A 161 3.05 -3.45 0.84
C ARG A 161 1.76 -2.75 1.21
N LEU A 162 0.68 -2.99 0.46
CA LEU A 162 -0.65 -2.44 0.76
C LEU A 162 -1.21 -2.99 2.07
N PHE A 163 -1.09 -4.30 2.29
CA PHE A 163 -1.51 -4.92 3.55
C PHE A 163 -0.73 -4.33 4.75
N ALA A 164 0.58 -4.16 4.61
CA ALA A 164 1.41 -3.52 5.62
C ALA A 164 0.98 -2.06 5.90
N ALA A 165 0.61 -1.30 4.86
CA ALA A 165 0.11 0.07 5.01
C ALA A 165 -1.22 0.13 5.78
N VAL A 166 -2.14 -0.79 5.49
CA VAL A 166 -3.41 -0.90 6.23
C VAL A 166 -3.15 -1.28 7.69
N LEU A 167 -2.25 -2.21 7.95
CA LEU A 167 -1.89 -2.62 9.31
C LEU A 167 -1.24 -1.47 10.09
N SER A 168 -0.36 -0.69 9.44
CA SER A 168 0.25 0.52 10.02
C SER A 168 -0.82 1.57 10.35
N LEU A 169 -1.76 1.83 9.44
CA LEU A 169 -2.89 2.72 9.67
C LEU A 169 -3.68 2.32 10.94
N MET A 170 -4.02 1.03 11.06
CA MET A 170 -4.76 0.52 12.21
C MET A 170 -3.96 0.64 13.51
N ALA A 171 -2.66 0.36 13.47
CA ALA A 171 -1.79 0.43 14.64
C ALA A 171 -1.62 1.88 15.14
N VAL A 172 -1.34 2.82 14.23
CA VAL A 172 -1.11 4.23 14.59
C VAL A 172 -2.41 4.91 15.04
N ALA A 173 -3.49 4.77 14.27
CA ALA A 173 -4.78 5.35 14.64
C ALA A 173 -5.34 4.71 15.92
N GLY A 174 -5.35 3.38 16.01
CA GLY A 174 -5.83 2.65 17.19
C GLY A 174 -5.00 2.94 18.42
N GLY A 175 -3.68 2.99 18.31
CA GLY A 175 -2.78 3.39 19.39
C GLY A 175 -3.07 4.80 19.91
N GLY A 176 -3.23 5.77 19.01
CA GLY A 176 -3.60 7.15 19.35
C GLY A 176 -4.94 7.23 20.09
N VAL A 177 -5.95 6.50 19.61
CA VAL A 177 -7.28 6.44 20.27
C VAL A 177 -7.16 5.82 21.65
N ILE A 178 -6.48 4.69 21.81
CA ILE A 178 -6.33 4.02 23.10
C ILE A 178 -5.64 4.94 24.11
N VAL A 179 -4.50 5.54 23.74
CA VAL A 179 -3.75 6.44 24.62
C VAL A 179 -4.57 7.65 25.00
N GLY A 180 -5.24 8.30 24.05
CA GLY A 180 -6.06 9.47 24.32
C GLY A 180 -7.26 9.16 25.22
N VAL A 181 -7.94 8.02 25.00
CA VAL A 181 -9.03 7.56 25.86
C VAL A 181 -8.54 7.28 27.28
N VAL A 182 -7.39 6.62 27.44
CA VAL A 182 -6.79 6.37 28.78
C VAL A 182 -6.51 7.69 29.50
N ILE A 183 -5.94 8.69 28.82
CA ILE A 183 -5.70 10.02 29.41
C ILE A 183 -7.02 10.64 29.89
N ILE A 184 -8.07 10.62 29.07
CA ILE A 184 -9.38 11.19 29.38
C ILE A 184 -10.00 10.47 30.58
N VAL A 185 -10.03 9.13 30.57
CA VAL A 185 -10.64 8.31 31.62
C VAL A 185 -9.92 8.49 32.97
N VAL A 186 -8.59 8.42 32.98
CA VAL A 186 -7.79 8.61 34.19
C VAL A 186 -8.00 10.02 34.75
N THR A 187 -8.08 11.03 33.89
CA THR A 187 -8.37 12.41 34.32
C THR A 187 -9.75 12.53 34.93
N ALA A 188 -10.78 11.93 34.32
CA ALA A 188 -12.15 11.93 34.83
C ALA A 188 -12.25 11.25 36.20
N LEU A 189 -11.64 10.07 36.36
CA LEU A 189 -11.64 9.32 37.61
C LEU A 189 -10.94 10.07 38.75
N LYS A 190 -9.79 10.70 38.49
CA LYS A 190 -9.05 11.50 39.46
C LYS A 190 -9.83 12.75 39.88
N ARG A 191 -10.50 13.44 38.94
CA ARG A 191 -11.34 14.60 39.27
C ARG A 191 -12.57 14.23 40.10
N GLY A 192 -13.25 13.13 39.72
CA GLY A 192 -14.41 12.65 40.48
C GLY A 192 -14.06 12.28 41.93
N LYS A 193 -12.88 11.71 42.18
CA LYS A 193 -12.38 11.45 43.53
C LYS A 193 -12.07 12.73 44.30
N ALA A 194 -11.46 13.73 43.66
CA ALA A 194 -11.15 15.01 44.30
C ALA A 194 -12.44 15.77 44.72
N GLN A 195 -13.51 15.74 43.91
CA GLN A 195 -14.79 16.37 44.24
C GLN A 195 -15.60 15.67 45.38
N ARG A 196 -15.38 14.38 45.60
CA ARG A 196 -16.04 13.62 46.69
C ARG A 196 -15.29 13.75 48.03
N ALA A 197 -14.08 14.29 48.03
CA ALA A 197 -13.25 14.47 49.23
C ALA A 197 -13.36 15.91 49.84
N THR A 198 -14.09 16.80 49.17
CA THR A 198 -14.48 18.14 49.62
C THR A 198 -15.88 18.12 50.20
#